data_45472ee9c70e10a0aab9d8ac83f39a4f
#
_entry.id   45472ee9c70e10a0aab9d8ac83f39a4f
#
_cell.length_a   1.000
_cell.length_b   1.000
_cell.length_c   1.000
_cell.angle_alpha   90.00
_cell.angle_beta   90.00
_cell.angle_gamma   90.00
#
_symmetry.space_group_name_H-M   'P 1'
#
loop_
_entity.id
_entity.type
_entity.pdbx_description
1 polymer ?
#
loop_
_entity_poly.entity_id
_entity_poly.type
_entity_poly.pdbx_seq_one_letter_code
_entity_poly.pdbx_strand_id
1 'polypeptide(L)'
;YCDDCFNAFANINDSSVDLIITSPPYNLGNNHHTGNKKHQAYNDNLPEKEYQETQIKLLNECFRVLKEDGSMIYNHKNRIKKGVQISPYEWLFKSKFVIKQELVWINRSQNFDKIRFYPWTERIYWLTKNPKTKLINTINKHDVFDWNEWKPVGTRGLHTRAFPEKFVA
;
A
#
# COMPACT_ATOMS: atom_id res chain seq x y z
N TYR A 1 11.64 -9.66 11.23
CA TYR A 1 11.96 -10.64 10.20
C TYR A 1 12.51 -9.93 8.97
N CYS A 2 13.57 -10.45 8.35
CA CYS A 2 14.08 -10.00 7.08
C CYS A 2 13.96 -11.16 6.09
N ASP A 3 12.79 -11.31 5.47
CA ASP A 3 12.45 -12.43 4.60
C ASP A 3 11.37 -12.00 3.61
N ASP A 4 11.07 -12.85 2.62
CA ASP A 4 9.85 -12.72 1.82
C ASP A 4 8.62 -12.77 2.73
N CYS A 5 7.67 -11.88 2.47
CA CYS A 5 6.49 -11.77 3.34
C CYS A 5 5.66 -13.07 3.40
N PHE A 6 5.61 -13.84 2.31
CA PHE A 6 4.88 -15.11 2.31
C PHE A 6 5.55 -16.16 3.18
N ASN A 7 6.89 -16.18 3.26
CA ASN A 7 7.61 -17.03 4.20
C ASN A 7 7.39 -16.58 5.64
N ALA A 8 7.41 -15.26 5.87
CA ALA A 8 7.18 -14.68 7.20
C ALA A 8 5.77 -14.99 7.72
N PHE A 9 4.73 -14.92 6.88
CA PHE A 9 3.35 -15.23 7.26
C PHE A 9 3.17 -16.64 7.81
N ALA A 10 3.96 -17.63 7.36
CA ALA A 10 3.88 -18.99 7.87
C ALA A 10 4.19 -19.10 9.39
N ASN A 11 4.91 -18.11 9.94
CA ASN A 11 5.30 -18.05 11.35
C ASN A 11 4.41 -17.11 12.18
N ILE A 12 3.33 -16.56 11.61
CA ILE A 12 2.41 -15.66 12.30
C ILE A 12 1.09 -16.39 12.51
N ASN A 13 0.64 -16.44 13.78
CA ASN A 13 -0.62 -17.06 14.14
C ASN A 13 -1.82 -16.32 13.56
N ASP A 14 -2.90 -17.04 13.33
CA ASP A 14 -4.19 -16.45 12.96
C ASP A 14 -4.65 -15.46 14.02
N SER A 15 -5.28 -14.38 13.61
CA SER A 15 -5.90 -13.39 14.50
C SER A 15 -4.99 -12.89 15.65
N SER A 16 -3.70 -12.65 15.34
CA SER A 16 -2.69 -12.25 16.32
C SER A 16 -2.19 -10.81 16.15
N VAL A 17 -2.47 -10.18 15.00
CA VAL A 17 -1.95 -8.87 14.64
C VAL A 17 -3.05 -7.81 14.79
N ASP A 18 -2.75 -6.71 15.48
CA ASP A 18 -3.69 -5.60 15.68
C ASP A 18 -3.72 -4.64 14.47
N LEU A 19 -2.55 -4.37 13.89
CA LEU A 19 -2.39 -3.39 12.82
C LEU A 19 -1.40 -3.86 11.77
N ILE A 20 -1.79 -3.73 10.51
CA ILE A 20 -0.90 -3.92 9.36
C ILE A 20 -0.81 -2.61 8.60
N ILE A 21 0.41 -2.12 8.35
CA ILE A 21 0.66 -0.98 7.47
C ILE A 21 1.63 -1.42 6.38
N THR A 22 1.22 -1.28 5.12
CA THR A 22 2.07 -1.72 4.02
C THR A 22 1.86 -0.93 2.74
N SER A 23 2.92 -0.86 1.94
CA SER A 23 2.93 -0.42 0.55
C SER A 23 3.64 -1.50 -0.25
N PRO A 24 2.91 -2.47 -0.82
CA PRO A 24 3.52 -3.53 -1.62
C PRO A 24 4.14 -2.97 -2.90
N PRO A 25 4.99 -3.72 -3.60
CA PRO A 25 5.45 -3.35 -4.94
C PRO A 25 4.27 -3.02 -5.87
N TYR A 26 4.41 -1.96 -6.69
CA TYR A 26 3.30 -1.43 -7.50
C TYR A 26 3.26 -1.97 -8.93
N ASN A 27 4.14 -2.87 -9.31
CA ASN A 27 4.27 -3.40 -10.67
C ASN A 27 4.45 -2.29 -11.73
N LEU A 28 5.38 -1.37 -11.45
CA LEU A 28 5.66 -0.21 -12.32
C LEU A 28 6.66 -0.53 -13.43
N GLY A 29 7.26 -1.69 -13.42
CA GLY A 29 8.33 -2.10 -14.30
C GLY A 29 9.72 -1.77 -13.76
N ASN A 30 10.70 -2.54 -14.19
CA ASN A 30 12.08 -2.50 -13.66
C ASN A 30 12.82 -1.17 -13.93
N ASN A 31 12.31 -0.34 -14.84
CA ASN A 31 12.93 0.93 -15.23
C ASN A 31 12.57 2.11 -14.29
N HIS A 32 11.64 1.94 -13.38
CA HIS A 32 11.22 2.99 -12.44
C HIS A 32 12.08 3.07 -11.17
N HIS A 33 13.02 2.14 -11.00
CA HIS A 33 13.96 2.16 -9.89
C HIS A 33 15.19 2.98 -10.25
N THR A 34 15.14 4.29 -10.04
CA THR A 34 16.30 5.20 -10.19
C THR A 34 17.33 5.08 -9.07
N GLY A 35 17.16 4.12 -8.18
CA GLY A 35 18.09 3.78 -7.10
C GLY A 35 18.94 2.55 -7.42
N ASN A 36 20.06 2.41 -6.76
CA ASN A 36 21.04 1.34 -6.90
C ASN A 36 20.39 -0.02 -7.23
N LYS A 37 20.71 -0.59 -8.40
CA LYS A 37 20.25 -1.92 -8.84
C LYS A 37 20.53 -3.06 -7.84
N LYS A 38 21.38 -2.82 -6.84
CA LYS A 38 21.75 -3.77 -5.76
C LYS A 38 20.62 -4.05 -4.76
N HIS A 39 19.55 -3.28 -4.74
CA HIS A 39 18.45 -3.43 -3.76
C HIS A 39 17.14 -3.92 -4.36
N GLN A 40 17.14 -4.41 -5.60
CA GLN A 40 15.94 -4.96 -6.22
C GLN A 40 15.74 -6.42 -5.80
N ALA A 41 15.14 -6.61 -4.63
CA ALA A 41 14.87 -7.93 -4.06
C ALA A 41 13.61 -8.61 -4.64
N TYR A 42 12.85 -7.93 -5.53
CA TYR A 42 11.59 -8.45 -6.07
C TYR A 42 11.40 -8.06 -7.55
N ASN A 43 10.58 -8.82 -8.25
CA ASN A 43 10.21 -8.54 -9.64
C ASN A 43 9.03 -7.54 -9.69
N ASP A 44 9.30 -6.29 -10.10
CA ASP A 44 8.27 -5.24 -10.25
C ASP A 44 7.68 -5.18 -11.67
N ASN A 45 7.78 -6.24 -12.45
CA ASN A 45 7.30 -6.32 -13.82
C ASN A 45 6.61 -7.66 -14.10
N LEU A 46 5.62 -8.00 -13.29
CA LEU A 46 4.81 -9.20 -13.50
C LEU A 46 3.73 -8.99 -14.58
N PRO A 47 3.28 -10.02 -15.27
CA PRO A 47 2.03 -9.99 -16.02
C PRO A 47 0.89 -9.49 -15.12
N GLU A 48 0.00 -8.66 -15.66
CA GLU A 48 -1.01 -7.98 -14.85
C GLU A 48 -1.91 -8.93 -14.05
N LYS A 49 -2.32 -10.01 -14.66
CA LYS A 49 -3.14 -11.04 -14.00
C LYS A 49 -2.41 -11.66 -12.81
N GLU A 50 -1.16 -12.07 -13.01
CA GLU A 50 -0.31 -12.67 -11.98
C GLU A 50 -0.06 -11.69 -10.83
N TYR A 51 0.17 -10.41 -11.16
CA TYR A 51 0.31 -9.37 -10.15
C TYR A 51 -0.95 -9.24 -9.28
N GLN A 52 -2.13 -9.16 -9.88
CA GLN A 52 -3.39 -9.07 -9.14
C GLN A 52 -3.65 -10.30 -8.28
N GLU A 53 -3.37 -11.50 -8.80
CA GLU A 53 -3.48 -12.76 -8.04
C GLU A 53 -2.53 -12.76 -6.83
N THR A 54 -1.31 -12.25 -7.01
CA THR A 54 -0.34 -12.10 -5.90
C THR A 54 -0.84 -11.10 -4.85
N GLN A 55 -1.43 -9.97 -5.27
CA GLN A 55 -2.02 -9.01 -4.33
C GLN A 55 -3.20 -9.62 -3.55
N ILE A 56 -4.07 -10.38 -4.22
CA ILE A 56 -5.19 -11.07 -3.55
C ILE A 56 -4.66 -12.08 -2.52
N LYS A 57 -3.62 -12.85 -2.89
CA LYS A 57 -2.98 -13.79 -1.96
C LYS A 57 -2.40 -13.09 -0.75
N LEU A 58 -1.66 -11.99 -0.96
CA LEU A 58 -1.11 -11.16 0.12
C LEU A 58 -2.21 -10.65 1.06
N LEU A 59 -3.27 -10.07 0.50
CA LEU A 59 -4.39 -9.55 1.26
C LEU A 59 -5.09 -10.64 2.07
N ASN A 60 -5.24 -11.84 1.52
CA ASN A 60 -5.87 -12.96 2.23
C ASN A 60 -5.01 -13.47 3.39
N GLU A 61 -3.67 -13.47 3.26
CA GLU A 61 -2.77 -13.76 4.38
C GLU A 61 -2.81 -12.65 5.45
N CYS A 62 -2.81 -11.38 5.04
CA CYS A 62 -3.03 -10.26 5.96
C CYS A 62 -4.37 -10.40 6.70
N PHE A 63 -5.43 -10.80 6.00
CA PHE A 63 -6.73 -11.05 6.61
C PHE A 63 -6.65 -12.20 7.64
N ARG A 64 -5.96 -13.29 7.35
CA ARG A 64 -5.80 -14.43 8.26
C ARG A 64 -5.17 -14.00 9.58
N VAL A 65 -4.03 -13.30 9.51
CA VAL A 65 -3.25 -12.93 10.70
C VAL A 65 -3.85 -11.76 11.48
N LEU A 66 -4.64 -10.90 10.85
CA LEU A 66 -5.26 -9.73 11.50
C LEU A 66 -6.32 -10.19 12.53
N LYS A 67 -6.40 -9.52 13.67
CA LYS A 67 -7.47 -9.69 14.65
C LYS A 67 -8.83 -9.26 14.08
N GLU A 68 -9.92 -9.70 14.70
CA GLU A 68 -11.28 -9.39 14.24
C GLU A 68 -11.59 -7.88 14.24
N ASP A 69 -11.09 -7.17 15.24
CA ASP A 69 -11.19 -5.72 15.40
C ASP A 69 -9.98 -4.95 14.86
N GLY A 70 -9.00 -5.67 14.30
CA GLY A 70 -7.79 -5.12 13.74
C GLY A 70 -8.03 -4.31 12.47
N SER A 71 -7.01 -3.54 12.08
CA SER A 71 -7.03 -2.68 10.90
C SER A 71 -5.83 -2.91 10.00
N MET A 72 -6.05 -2.82 8.68
CA MET A 72 -4.97 -2.79 7.71
C MET A 72 -5.02 -1.47 6.95
N ILE A 73 -3.88 -0.81 6.89
CA ILE A 73 -3.63 0.39 6.09
C ILE A 73 -2.80 -0.02 4.87
N TYR A 74 -3.45 -0.08 3.74
CA TYR A 74 -2.88 -0.54 2.48
C TYR A 74 -2.67 0.64 1.53
N ASN A 75 -1.41 1.03 1.32
CA ASN A 75 -1.09 2.10 0.40
C ASN A 75 -0.83 1.55 -0.99
N HIS A 76 -1.46 2.14 -1.97
CA HIS A 76 -1.23 1.84 -3.39
C HIS A 76 -1.64 3.02 -4.26
N LYS A 77 -1.12 3.08 -5.49
CA LYS A 77 -1.53 4.09 -6.45
C LYS A 77 -2.30 3.49 -7.62
N ASN A 78 -3.14 4.29 -8.25
CA ASN A 78 -3.64 3.99 -9.56
C ASN A 78 -2.47 3.94 -10.56
N ARG A 79 -2.42 2.90 -11.37
CA ARG A 79 -1.41 2.71 -12.40
C ARG A 79 -2.01 2.98 -13.77
N ILE A 80 -1.18 3.34 -14.73
CA ILE A 80 -1.59 3.45 -16.12
C ILE A 80 -0.81 2.43 -16.93
N LYS A 81 -1.50 1.56 -17.63
CA LYS A 81 -0.90 0.56 -18.50
C LYS A 81 -1.57 0.62 -19.88
N LYS A 82 -0.78 0.84 -20.92
CA LYS A 82 -1.29 0.99 -22.31
C LYS A 82 -2.41 2.05 -22.43
N GLY A 83 -2.29 3.18 -21.72
CA GLY A 83 -3.27 4.26 -21.76
C GLY A 83 -4.51 4.07 -20.88
N VAL A 84 -4.67 2.92 -20.23
CA VAL A 84 -5.81 2.60 -19.36
C VAL A 84 -5.39 2.65 -17.89
N GLN A 85 -6.25 3.24 -17.06
CA GLN A 85 -6.04 3.22 -15.62
C GLN A 85 -6.41 1.85 -15.05
N ILE A 86 -5.53 1.34 -14.19
CA ILE A 86 -5.75 0.15 -13.38
C ILE A 86 -5.85 0.61 -11.92
N SER A 87 -6.98 0.35 -11.30
CA SER A 87 -7.23 0.71 -9.91
C SER A 87 -7.01 -0.47 -8.97
N PRO A 88 -6.48 -0.25 -7.75
CA PRO A 88 -6.42 -1.28 -6.71
C PRO A 88 -7.76 -1.93 -6.38
N TYR A 89 -8.86 -1.27 -6.63
CA TYR A 89 -10.20 -1.85 -6.48
C TYR A 89 -10.41 -3.15 -7.27
N GLU A 90 -9.67 -3.34 -8.39
CA GLU A 90 -9.78 -4.56 -9.21
C GLU A 90 -9.42 -5.85 -8.45
N TRP A 91 -8.54 -5.76 -7.44
CA TRP A 91 -8.19 -6.89 -6.58
C TRP A 91 -8.69 -6.76 -5.14
N LEU A 92 -8.90 -5.53 -4.65
CA LEU A 92 -9.45 -5.30 -3.32
C LEU A 92 -10.84 -5.92 -3.17
N PHE A 93 -11.73 -5.76 -4.16
CA PHE A 93 -13.06 -6.37 -4.16
C PHE A 93 -13.04 -7.91 -4.26
N LYS A 94 -11.92 -8.50 -4.65
CA LYS A 94 -11.74 -9.96 -4.69
C LYS A 94 -11.10 -10.51 -3.41
N SER A 95 -10.62 -9.64 -2.52
CA SER A 95 -10.09 -10.02 -1.21
C SER A 95 -11.22 -10.25 -0.20
N LYS A 96 -10.86 -10.82 0.95
CA LYS A 96 -11.83 -11.04 2.05
C LYS A 96 -12.12 -9.78 2.87
N PHE A 97 -11.38 -8.69 2.66
CA PHE A 97 -11.50 -7.47 3.43
C PHE A 97 -12.75 -6.66 3.12
N VAL A 98 -13.28 -6.00 4.15
CA VAL A 98 -14.17 -4.86 4.01
C VAL A 98 -13.33 -3.61 3.76
N ILE A 99 -13.62 -2.89 2.70
CA ILE A 99 -13.03 -1.58 2.45
C ILE A 99 -13.81 -0.56 3.28
N LYS A 100 -13.22 -0.11 4.39
CA LYS A 100 -13.85 0.86 5.30
C LYS A 100 -13.88 2.25 4.70
N GLN A 101 -12.73 2.67 4.14
CA GLN A 101 -12.56 4.00 3.59
C GLN A 101 -11.36 4.04 2.64
N GLU A 102 -11.45 4.85 1.60
CA GLU A 102 -10.31 5.32 0.83
C GLU A 102 -9.84 6.67 1.39
N LEU A 103 -8.54 6.81 1.58
CA LEU A 103 -7.87 8.03 2.01
C LEU A 103 -6.95 8.48 0.88
N VAL A 104 -6.69 9.77 0.80
CA VAL A 104 -5.85 10.37 -0.24
C VAL A 104 -4.58 10.91 0.38
N TRP A 105 -3.44 10.45 -0.12
CA TRP A 105 -2.15 11.03 0.24
C TRP A 105 -1.62 11.91 -0.89
N ILE A 106 -1.50 13.21 -0.65
CA ILE A 106 -0.88 14.18 -1.55
C ILE A 106 0.63 14.09 -1.35
N ASN A 107 1.30 13.24 -2.10
CA ASN A 107 2.74 13.01 -1.98
C ASN A 107 3.59 13.89 -2.91
N ARG A 108 2.94 14.68 -3.78
CA ARG A 108 3.57 15.58 -4.77
C ARG A 108 4.60 14.89 -5.67
N SER A 109 4.35 13.66 -6.03
CA SER A 109 5.21 12.90 -6.96
C SER A 109 5.28 13.62 -8.30
N GLN A 110 6.49 13.93 -8.77
CA GLN A 110 6.74 14.66 -10.02
C GLN A 110 6.87 13.71 -11.21
N ASN A 111 5.90 12.86 -11.45
CA ASN A 111 5.87 12.05 -12.67
C ASN A 111 5.16 12.83 -13.77
N PHE A 112 5.91 13.65 -14.51
CA PHE A 112 5.37 14.43 -15.61
C PHE A 112 4.81 13.52 -16.71
N ASP A 113 3.57 13.74 -17.06
CA ASP A 113 2.88 13.10 -18.18
C ASP A 113 2.47 14.20 -19.18
N LYS A 114 2.76 14.00 -20.47
CA LYS A 114 2.44 15.00 -21.51
C LYS A 114 1.00 14.92 -22.02
N ILE A 115 0.30 13.84 -21.69
CA ILE A 115 -1.03 13.52 -22.24
C ILE A 115 -2.11 13.37 -21.19
N ARG A 116 -1.76 13.39 -19.91
CA ARG A 116 -2.69 13.22 -18.78
C ARG A 116 -2.36 14.18 -17.65
N PHE A 117 -3.28 14.30 -16.69
CA PHE A 117 -3.00 15.00 -15.45
C PHE A 117 -1.89 14.32 -14.65
N TYR A 118 -1.03 15.10 -14.03
CA TYR A 118 0.07 14.59 -13.21
C TYR A 118 -0.46 13.86 -11.96
N PRO A 119 0.03 12.66 -11.67
CA PRO A 119 -0.39 11.93 -10.48
C PRO A 119 0.31 12.53 -9.24
N TRP A 120 -0.37 13.42 -8.55
CA TRP A 120 0.09 14.06 -7.31
C TRP A 120 -0.28 13.30 -6.06
N THR A 121 -1.05 12.22 -6.20
CA THR A 121 -1.63 11.52 -5.07
C THR A 121 -1.37 10.02 -5.15
N GLU A 122 -1.33 9.39 -3.99
CA GLU A 122 -1.51 7.96 -3.82
C GLU A 122 -2.79 7.69 -3.03
N ARG A 123 -3.26 6.47 -3.07
CA ARG A 123 -4.45 6.02 -2.35
C ARG A 123 -4.03 5.17 -1.18
N ILE A 124 -4.72 5.35 -0.08
CA ILE A 124 -4.56 4.55 1.12
C ILE A 124 -5.92 3.95 1.41
N TYR A 125 -5.97 2.64 1.53
CA TYR A 125 -7.20 1.92 1.81
C TYR A 125 -7.17 1.45 3.26
N TRP A 126 -8.14 1.90 4.04
CA TRP A 126 -8.40 1.33 5.35
C TRP A 126 -9.28 0.09 5.17
N LEU A 127 -8.71 -1.06 5.50
CA LEU A 127 -9.30 -2.36 5.33
C LEU A 127 -9.51 -3.00 6.72
N THR A 128 -10.64 -3.67 6.90
CA THR A 128 -10.99 -4.33 8.16
C THR A 128 -11.65 -5.68 7.90
N LYS A 129 -11.68 -6.57 8.89
CA LYS A 129 -12.51 -7.77 8.82
C LYS A 129 -13.98 -7.43 9.07
N ASN A 130 -14.22 -6.59 10.07
CA ASN A 130 -15.54 -6.28 10.56
C ASN A 130 -15.97 -4.87 10.11
N PRO A 131 -17.13 -4.70 9.46
CA PRO A 131 -17.64 -3.38 9.09
C PRO A 131 -17.92 -2.47 10.30
N LYS A 132 -18.01 -3.02 11.51
CA LYS A 132 -18.21 -2.26 12.75
C LYS A 132 -16.93 -1.73 13.37
N THR A 133 -15.73 -2.15 12.91
CA THR A 133 -14.44 -1.64 13.40
C THR A 133 -14.40 -0.12 13.33
N LYS A 134 -13.94 0.53 14.40
CA LYS A 134 -13.93 1.99 14.56
C LYS A 134 -12.49 2.50 14.74
N LEU A 135 -12.26 3.76 14.39
CA LEU A 135 -11.05 4.46 14.82
C LEU A 135 -11.09 4.65 16.35
N ILE A 136 -9.95 4.40 16.99
CA ILE A 136 -9.80 4.60 18.44
C ILE A 136 -9.66 6.09 18.75
N ASN A 137 -8.89 6.81 17.92
CA ASN A 137 -8.67 8.25 18.05
C ASN A 137 -9.34 9.00 16.90
N THR A 138 -10.44 9.69 17.17
CA THR A 138 -11.28 10.36 16.17
C THR A 138 -11.09 11.88 16.10
N ILE A 139 -10.12 12.46 16.83
CA ILE A 139 -9.95 13.91 16.90
C ILE A 139 -9.44 14.44 15.55
N ASN A 140 -10.29 15.19 14.84
CA ASN A 140 -9.97 15.98 13.64
C ASN A 140 -9.13 15.25 12.59
N LYS A 141 -9.50 14.03 12.24
CA LYS A 141 -8.87 13.27 11.17
C LYS A 141 -9.62 13.50 9.87
N HIS A 142 -8.92 14.02 8.87
CA HIS A 142 -9.43 14.13 7.51
C HIS A 142 -9.03 12.88 6.71
N ASP A 143 -9.72 12.63 5.61
CA ASP A 143 -9.41 11.56 4.66
C ASP A 143 -8.34 11.97 3.63
N VAL A 144 -7.79 13.17 3.77
CA VAL A 144 -6.71 13.71 2.93
C VAL A 144 -5.51 14.03 3.80
N PHE A 145 -4.36 13.48 3.43
CA PHE A 145 -3.07 13.74 4.05
C PHE A 145 -2.21 14.61 3.13
N ASP A 146 -1.88 15.84 3.55
CA ASP A 146 -1.06 16.74 2.75
C ASP A 146 0.44 16.50 3.00
N TRP A 147 1.24 16.67 1.96
CA TRP A 147 2.70 16.61 2.01
C TRP A 147 3.33 17.51 3.08
N ASN A 148 2.78 18.69 3.33
CA ASN A 148 3.35 19.61 4.31
C ASN A 148 3.28 19.07 5.73
N GLU A 149 2.28 18.26 6.03
CA GLU A 149 2.09 17.61 7.34
C GLU A 149 2.84 16.29 7.43
N TRP A 150 3.07 15.63 6.30
CA TRP A 150 3.51 14.23 6.20
C TRP A 150 4.75 14.07 5.34
N LYS A 151 5.73 14.97 5.49
CA LYS A 151 7.03 14.85 4.80
C LYS A 151 7.81 13.65 5.32
N PRO A 152 8.39 12.81 4.43
CA PRO A 152 9.36 11.81 4.86
C PRO A 152 10.54 12.51 5.53
N VAL A 153 10.84 12.15 6.78
CA VAL A 153 11.97 12.71 7.53
C VAL A 153 13.13 11.71 7.51
N GLY A 154 14.30 12.18 7.06
CA GLY A 154 15.57 11.53 7.39
C GLY A 154 15.92 10.20 6.71
N THR A 155 15.16 9.74 5.71
CA THR A 155 15.39 8.42 5.09
C THR A 155 16.32 8.44 3.88
N ARG A 156 17.06 9.53 3.64
CA ARG A 156 18.03 9.59 2.53
C ARG A 156 19.08 8.49 2.71
N GLY A 157 19.04 7.50 1.84
CA GLY A 157 20.01 6.39 1.77
C GLY A 157 19.52 5.06 2.33
N LEU A 158 18.42 4.99 3.09
CA LEU A 158 17.87 3.74 3.62
C LEU A 158 16.80 3.13 2.71
N HIS A 159 15.88 3.95 2.21
CA HIS A 159 14.85 3.53 1.28
C HIS A 159 14.38 4.72 0.43
N THR A 160 14.19 4.51 -0.88
CA THR A 160 13.83 5.61 -1.81
C THR A 160 12.38 6.09 -1.65
N ARG A 161 11.52 5.36 -0.95
CA ARG A 161 10.09 5.61 -0.80
C ARG A 161 9.58 5.18 0.58
N ALA A 162 10.26 5.62 1.65
CA ALA A 162 9.80 5.36 3.01
C ALA A 162 8.53 6.15 3.32
N PHE A 163 7.64 5.55 4.11
CA PHE A 163 6.51 6.28 4.69
C PHE A 163 7.02 7.38 5.63
N PRO A 164 6.32 8.53 5.72
CA PRO A 164 6.54 9.49 6.78
C PRO A 164 6.33 8.84 8.16
N GLU A 165 7.20 9.13 9.13
CA GLU A 165 7.05 8.58 10.49
C GLU A 165 5.67 8.90 11.09
N LYS A 166 5.17 10.12 10.88
CA LYS A 166 3.84 10.54 11.33
C LYS A 166 2.69 9.73 10.74
N PHE A 167 2.93 8.98 9.67
CA PHE A 167 1.91 8.14 9.06
C PHE A 167 1.73 6.81 9.82
N VAL A 168 2.78 6.35 10.49
CA VAL A 168 2.82 5.07 11.22
C VAL A 168 2.80 5.25 12.74
N ALA A 169 2.99 6.46 13.25
CA ALA A 169 2.89 6.81 14.66
C ALA A 169 1.44 7.13 15.05
#